data_a876eaf6ec6848fc8520e1998d533b1a
#
_entry.id   a876eaf6ec6848fc8520e1998d533b1a
#
_cell.length_a   1.000
_cell.length_b   1.000
_cell.length_c   1.000
_cell.angle_alpha   90.00
_cell.angle_beta   90.00
_cell.angle_gamma   90.00
#
_symmetry.space_group_name_H-M   'P 1'
#
loop_
_entity.id
_entity.type
_entity.pdbx_description
1 polymer ?
#
loop_
_entity_poly.entity_id
_entity_poly.type
_entity_poly.pdbx_seq_one_letter_code
_entity_poly.pdbx_strand_id
1 'polypeptide(L)'
;WSHWQACLWYLLPLHISNHSSNWISVFEESFVCADGRDPCVALPGDAYAAALYFSVMTITSVGYGEMLPLNTSERVICSLLMLLSGLAWAYIIGQTAGILTTLSPDTTRFRNTMDDLNFFMRARRLPPATRHALRDFFVKAREVHKANADSALLSKLSPFLQEKVAFEANRSWIEQIWYFKSLSSTKVGCSFIATIAQHIVVRAYVEQERFPIGYLYVLRRGLAVKNWQLYSVGGVWGDDMILDKRQLLDHSQAVALTFCEAYTLRREDLDDVLDEYPELEALVRLASRRLAIQRLLLIALKGDQPIRSFIPRHQARGFTLVRTQPSLEQKLTALFEENMVEHSGSVGQRKAPPIMISSPTLPPSAPSAR
;
A
#
# COMPACT_ATOMS: atom_id res chain seq x y z
N TRP A 1 19.05 30.53 -17.89
CA TRP A 1 20.48 30.25 -18.06
C TRP A 1 20.89 30.30 -19.55
N SER A 2 20.33 29.46 -20.42
CA SER A 2 20.69 29.37 -21.83
C SER A 2 20.56 30.72 -22.58
N HIS A 3 19.54 31.53 -22.27
CA HIS A 3 19.39 32.87 -22.84
C HIS A 3 20.58 33.78 -22.47
N TRP A 4 20.95 33.86 -21.18
CA TRP A 4 22.08 34.67 -20.74
C TRP A 4 23.43 34.21 -21.33
N GLN A 5 23.61 32.90 -21.44
CA GLN A 5 24.78 32.29 -22.08
C GLN A 5 24.81 32.62 -23.57
N ALA A 6 23.68 32.57 -24.27
CA ALA A 6 23.56 32.95 -25.68
C ALA A 6 23.92 34.42 -25.91
N CYS A 7 23.37 35.32 -25.06
CA CYS A 7 23.72 36.74 -25.14
C CYS A 7 25.21 36.97 -24.91
N LEU A 8 25.82 36.32 -23.93
CA LEU A 8 27.25 36.41 -23.65
C LEU A 8 28.07 35.89 -24.82
N TRP A 9 27.72 34.73 -25.37
CA TRP A 9 28.39 34.10 -26.51
C TRP A 9 28.30 34.98 -27.76
N TYR A 10 27.17 35.66 -28.01
CA TYR A 10 26.98 36.59 -29.12
C TYR A 10 27.78 37.88 -28.94
N LEU A 11 27.84 38.45 -27.74
CA LEU A 11 28.54 39.69 -27.45
C LEU A 11 30.09 39.55 -27.50
N LEU A 12 30.60 38.34 -27.30
CA LEU A 12 32.02 38.06 -27.20
C LEU A 12 32.84 38.47 -28.42
N PRO A 13 32.43 38.07 -29.66
CA PRO A 13 33.14 38.49 -30.90
C PRO A 13 33.10 40.00 -31.15
N LEU A 14 31.99 40.64 -30.71
CA LEU A 14 31.79 42.09 -30.95
C LEU A 14 32.74 42.96 -30.08
N HIS A 15 33.17 42.48 -28.91
CA HIS A 15 33.92 43.27 -27.97
C HIS A 15 35.40 42.85 -27.84
N ILE A 16 35.76 41.59 -28.12
CA ILE A 16 37.07 41.05 -27.82
C ILE A 16 37.89 40.74 -29.07
N SER A 17 37.29 40.51 -30.23
CA SER A 17 38.01 40.14 -31.44
C SER A 17 38.17 41.30 -32.43
N ASN A 18 39.14 42.17 -32.18
CA ASN A 18 39.67 43.07 -33.22
C ASN A 18 40.51 42.26 -34.21
N HIS A 19 40.02 42.03 -35.43
CA HIS A 19 40.70 41.52 -36.62
C HIS A 19 41.02 40.01 -36.70
N SER A 20 40.54 39.13 -35.84
CA SER A 20 40.69 37.69 -36.02
C SER A 20 39.34 37.05 -36.44
N SER A 21 39.41 35.96 -37.21
CA SER A 21 38.20 35.18 -37.52
C SER A 21 37.55 34.74 -36.21
N ASN A 22 36.27 34.91 -36.12
CA ASN A 22 35.42 34.57 -34.99
C ASN A 22 34.27 33.65 -35.41
N TRP A 23 33.54 33.07 -34.45
CA TRP A 23 32.45 32.16 -34.79
C TRP A 23 31.31 32.82 -35.58
N ILE A 24 31.05 34.13 -35.40
CA ILE A 24 30.04 34.86 -36.15
C ILE A 24 30.47 35.01 -37.59
N SER A 25 31.75 35.35 -37.88
CA SER A 25 32.22 35.53 -39.29
C SER A 25 32.09 34.22 -40.09
N VAL A 26 32.37 33.07 -39.47
CA VAL A 26 32.21 31.77 -40.11
C VAL A 26 30.73 31.40 -40.26
N PHE A 27 29.92 31.76 -39.30
CA PHE A 27 28.45 31.56 -39.38
C PHE A 27 27.87 32.39 -40.54
N GLU A 28 28.22 33.66 -40.65
CA GLU A 28 27.79 34.54 -41.72
C GLU A 28 28.28 34.05 -43.10
N GLU A 29 29.51 33.56 -43.19
CA GLU A 29 30.06 32.99 -44.45
C GLU A 29 29.33 31.69 -44.86
N SER A 30 28.90 30.90 -43.88
CA SER A 30 28.16 29.66 -44.12
C SER A 30 26.65 29.87 -44.34
N PHE A 31 26.14 31.08 -44.06
CA PHE A 31 24.73 31.39 -44.10
C PHE A 31 24.24 31.62 -45.55
N VAL A 32 23.42 30.71 -46.04
CA VAL A 32 22.83 30.80 -47.37
C VAL A 32 21.44 31.42 -47.28
N CYS A 33 21.25 32.62 -47.84
CA CYS A 33 19.93 33.23 -47.90
C CYS A 33 19.00 32.48 -48.87
N ALA A 34 17.81 32.09 -48.38
CA ALA A 34 16.78 31.47 -49.19
C ALA A 34 16.29 32.37 -50.34
N ASP A 35 16.49 33.69 -50.24
CA ASP A 35 16.01 34.72 -51.17
C ASP A 35 16.96 35.06 -52.30
N GLY A 36 18.12 34.37 -52.43
CA GLY A 36 19.10 34.59 -53.49
C GLY A 36 19.82 35.95 -53.43
N ARG A 37 19.85 36.64 -52.29
CA ARG A 37 20.56 37.89 -52.07
C ARG A 37 22.05 37.61 -51.84
N ASP A 38 22.91 38.30 -52.59
CA ASP A 38 24.35 38.19 -52.42
C ASP A 38 24.93 39.62 -52.22
N PRO A 39 25.67 39.95 -51.12
CA PRO A 39 26.01 39.13 -49.98
C PRO A 39 24.81 38.92 -48.99
N CYS A 40 24.75 37.72 -48.45
CA CYS A 40 23.77 37.37 -47.44
C CYS A 40 24.25 37.90 -46.10
N VAL A 41 23.50 38.84 -45.51
CA VAL A 41 23.76 39.32 -44.15
C VAL A 41 22.78 38.66 -43.20
N ALA A 42 23.30 37.90 -42.24
CA ALA A 42 22.46 37.29 -41.22
C ALA A 42 21.77 38.37 -40.37
N LEU A 43 20.46 38.24 -40.20
CA LEU A 43 19.74 39.12 -39.32
C LEU A 43 20.13 38.88 -37.85
N PRO A 44 20.07 39.92 -37.00
CA PRO A 44 20.39 39.75 -35.57
C PRO A 44 19.62 38.60 -34.88
N GLY A 45 18.41 38.30 -35.38
CA GLY A 45 17.62 37.15 -34.91
C GLY A 45 18.20 35.78 -35.25
N ASP A 46 18.81 35.68 -36.46
CA ASP A 46 19.46 34.40 -36.87
C ASP A 46 20.71 34.11 -36.07
N ALA A 47 21.51 35.15 -35.86
CA ALA A 47 22.71 35.05 -35.04
C ALA A 47 22.37 34.73 -33.56
N TYR A 48 21.30 35.33 -33.04
CA TYR A 48 20.80 34.98 -31.70
C TYR A 48 20.30 33.52 -31.65
N ALA A 49 19.55 33.07 -32.63
CA ALA A 49 19.07 31.69 -32.70
C ALA A 49 20.26 30.69 -32.72
N ALA A 50 21.30 30.99 -33.48
CA ALA A 50 22.53 30.21 -33.52
C ALA A 50 23.25 30.20 -32.17
N ALA A 51 23.41 31.37 -31.54
CA ALA A 51 23.98 31.47 -30.20
C ALA A 51 23.18 30.73 -29.13
N LEU A 52 21.83 30.77 -29.23
CA LEU A 52 20.94 30.03 -28.32
C LEU A 52 21.05 28.51 -28.54
N TYR A 53 21.12 28.08 -29.79
CA TYR A 53 21.36 26.69 -30.15
C TYR A 53 22.69 26.18 -29.56
N PHE A 54 23.79 26.93 -29.74
CA PHE A 54 25.07 26.62 -29.11
C PHE A 54 24.97 26.50 -27.60
N SER A 55 24.27 27.43 -26.96
CA SER A 55 24.11 27.44 -25.51
C SER A 55 23.33 26.22 -25.01
N VAL A 56 22.24 25.85 -25.71
CA VAL A 56 21.42 24.69 -25.36
C VAL A 56 22.21 23.40 -25.57
N MET A 57 22.90 23.22 -26.69
CA MET A 57 23.68 22.00 -26.91
C MET A 57 24.86 21.86 -25.95
N THR A 58 25.42 22.99 -25.48
CA THR A 58 26.50 23.00 -24.51
C THR A 58 26.03 22.64 -23.12
N ILE A 59 24.91 23.24 -22.64
CA ILE A 59 24.37 22.94 -21.31
C ILE A 59 23.84 21.52 -21.23
N THR A 60 23.21 21.00 -22.29
CA THR A 60 22.72 19.61 -22.34
C THR A 60 23.81 18.58 -22.59
N SER A 61 25.06 19.04 -22.79
CA SER A 61 26.24 18.19 -23.08
C SER A 61 26.12 17.35 -24.36
N VAL A 62 25.28 17.80 -25.35
CA VAL A 62 25.14 17.10 -26.63
C VAL A 62 26.37 17.34 -27.51
N GLY A 63 26.74 18.62 -27.72
CA GLY A 63 28.00 19.02 -28.36
C GLY A 63 28.19 18.49 -29.78
N TYR A 64 27.30 18.75 -30.74
CA TYR A 64 27.43 18.27 -32.13
C TYR A 64 28.74 18.74 -32.82
N GLY A 65 29.33 19.86 -32.37
CA GLY A 65 30.59 20.35 -32.90
C GLY A 65 30.46 21.21 -34.18
N GLU A 66 29.28 21.67 -34.51
CA GLU A 66 28.99 22.52 -35.69
C GLU A 66 29.46 23.96 -35.48
N MET A 67 29.39 24.45 -34.23
CA MET A 67 29.82 25.77 -33.81
C MET A 67 31.02 25.64 -32.86
N LEU A 68 32.16 26.18 -33.28
CA LEU A 68 33.43 26.04 -32.56
C LEU A 68 34.02 27.40 -32.21
N PRO A 69 34.70 27.56 -31.06
CA PRO A 69 35.52 28.73 -30.76
C PRO A 69 36.75 28.72 -31.63
N LEU A 70 37.00 29.80 -32.38
CA LEU A 70 38.10 29.89 -33.35
C LEU A 70 39.33 30.53 -32.75
N ASN A 71 39.17 31.59 -31.98
CA ASN A 71 40.30 32.31 -31.40
C ASN A 71 40.54 31.91 -29.93
N THR A 72 41.70 32.28 -29.39
CA THR A 72 42.13 31.93 -28.02
C THR A 72 41.19 32.47 -26.97
N SER A 73 40.67 33.70 -27.13
CA SER A 73 39.75 34.33 -26.19
C SER A 73 38.41 33.60 -26.14
N GLU A 74 37.87 33.22 -27.29
CA GLU A 74 36.66 32.40 -27.39
C GLU A 74 36.83 31.04 -26.72
N ARG A 75 37.99 30.38 -26.93
CA ARG A 75 38.28 29.07 -26.30
C ARG A 75 38.32 29.15 -24.78
N VAL A 76 38.96 30.17 -24.22
CA VAL A 76 39.06 30.36 -22.78
C VAL A 76 37.68 30.60 -22.17
N ILE A 77 36.91 31.51 -22.76
CA ILE A 77 35.56 31.84 -22.25
C ILE A 77 34.61 30.65 -22.46
N CYS A 78 34.68 29.98 -23.60
CA CYS A 78 33.88 28.76 -23.85
C CYS A 78 34.21 27.67 -22.82
N SER A 79 35.46 27.48 -22.44
CA SER A 79 35.86 26.52 -21.41
C SER A 79 35.22 26.85 -20.05
N LEU A 80 35.19 28.13 -19.65
CA LEU A 80 34.51 28.57 -18.41
C LEU A 80 33.01 28.35 -18.50
N LEU A 81 32.41 28.71 -19.66
CA LEU A 81 30.97 28.51 -19.89
C LEU A 81 30.57 27.03 -19.82
N MET A 82 31.42 26.13 -20.39
CA MET A 82 31.18 24.68 -20.31
C MET A 82 31.19 24.16 -18.88
N LEU A 83 32.17 24.60 -18.05
CA LEU A 83 32.23 24.23 -16.63
C LEU A 83 30.97 24.69 -15.87
N LEU A 84 30.59 25.97 -16.04
CA LEU A 84 29.37 26.51 -15.40
C LEU A 84 28.10 25.83 -15.90
N SER A 85 28.03 25.51 -17.20
CA SER A 85 26.92 24.79 -17.81
C SER A 85 26.78 23.37 -17.26
N GLY A 86 27.89 22.67 -17.07
CA GLY A 86 27.91 21.35 -16.46
C GLY A 86 27.39 21.34 -15.02
N LEU A 87 27.81 22.34 -14.21
CA LEU A 87 27.29 22.50 -12.84
C LEU A 87 25.80 22.84 -12.83
N ALA A 88 25.35 23.74 -13.73
CA ALA A 88 23.93 24.10 -13.84
C ALA A 88 23.08 22.89 -14.25
N TRP A 89 23.57 22.08 -15.19
CA TRP A 89 22.88 20.87 -15.64
C TRP A 89 22.79 19.82 -14.54
N ALA A 90 23.88 19.60 -13.80
CA ALA A 90 23.87 18.69 -12.65
C ALA A 90 22.87 19.13 -11.57
N TYR A 91 22.78 20.44 -11.32
CA TYR A 91 21.77 21.00 -10.39
C TYR A 91 20.34 20.75 -10.89
N ILE A 92 20.04 21.00 -12.18
CA ILE A 92 18.72 20.76 -12.77
C ILE A 92 18.33 19.28 -12.64
N ILE A 93 19.23 18.36 -12.98
CA ILE A 93 18.97 16.92 -12.86
C ILE A 93 18.69 16.56 -11.40
N GLY A 94 19.51 17.07 -10.47
CA GLY A 94 19.33 16.83 -9.03
C GLY A 94 17.96 17.31 -8.52
N GLN A 95 17.55 18.53 -8.90
CA GLN A 95 16.25 19.08 -8.53
C GLN A 95 15.09 18.28 -9.16
N THR A 96 15.19 17.91 -10.44
CA THR A 96 14.19 17.12 -11.13
C THR A 96 14.02 15.74 -10.46
N ALA A 97 15.12 15.07 -10.13
CA ALA A 97 15.09 13.81 -9.39
C ALA A 97 14.43 13.98 -8.00
N GLY A 98 14.76 15.07 -7.29
CA GLY A 98 14.12 15.40 -6.00
C GLY A 98 12.61 15.58 -6.14
N ILE A 99 12.14 16.32 -7.15
CA ILE A 99 10.71 16.52 -7.41
C ILE A 99 10.02 15.16 -7.70
N LEU A 100 10.61 14.33 -8.55
CA LEU A 100 10.06 13.02 -8.88
C LEU A 100 9.88 12.12 -7.65
N THR A 101 10.81 12.17 -6.69
CA THR A 101 10.68 11.40 -5.44
C THR A 101 9.57 11.94 -4.53
N THR A 102 9.26 13.24 -4.59
CA THR A 102 8.20 13.86 -3.78
C THR A 102 6.80 13.72 -4.38
N LEU A 103 6.68 13.49 -5.70
CA LEU A 103 5.38 13.31 -6.37
C LEU A 103 4.63 12.04 -5.90
N SER A 104 5.35 11.02 -5.46
CA SER A 104 4.73 9.77 -4.99
C SER A 104 5.40 9.24 -3.71
N PRO A 105 5.21 9.90 -2.57
CA PRO A 105 5.86 9.54 -1.30
C PRO A 105 5.50 8.13 -0.84
N ASP A 106 4.27 7.68 -1.06
CA ASP A 106 3.82 6.34 -0.67
C ASP A 106 4.54 5.25 -1.46
N THR A 107 4.79 5.49 -2.75
CA THR A 107 5.53 4.55 -3.60
C THR A 107 7.00 4.46 -3.17
N THR A 108 7.60 5.61 -2.84
CA THR A 108 8.99 5.68 -2.36
C THR A 108 9.13 4.99 -1.01
N ARG A 109 8.23 5.23 -0.06
CA ARG A 109 8.20 4.53 1.23
C ARG A 109 8.06 3.02 1.06
N PHE A 110 7.15 2.58 0.19
CA PHE A 110 6.96 1.17 -0.09
C PHE A 110 8.21 0.52 -0.69
N ARG A 111 8.87 1.18 -1.64
CA ARG A 111 10.15 0.70 -2.23
C ARG A 111 11.23 0.55 -1.15
N ASN A 112 11.42 1.57 -0.31
CA ASN A 112 12.39 1.52 0.77
C ASN A 112 12.09 0.35 1.71
N THR A 113 10.83 0.15 2.12
CA THR A 113 10.42 -1.00 2.95
C THR A 113 10.73 -2.34 2.26
N MET A 114 10.51 -2.46 0.95
CA MET A 114 10.82 -3.66 0.18
C MET A 114 12.33 -3.90 0.06
N ASP A 115 13.14 -2.84 -0.03
CA ASP A 115 14.60 -2.95 -0.06
C ASP A 115 15.14 -3.39 1.31
N ASP A 116 14.63 -2.82 2.40
CA ASP A 116 14.94 -3.24 3.77
C ASP A 116 14.56 -4.71 4.00
N LEU A 117 13.38 -5.12 3.52
CA LEU A 117 12.93 -6.51 3.56
C LEU A 117 13.86 -7.44 2.78
N ASN A 118 14.27 -7.03 1.57
CA ASN A 118 15.20 -7.80 0.74
C ASN A 118 16.58 -7.93 1.43
N PHE A 119 17.06 -6.86 2.04
CA PHE A 119 18.30 -6.87 2.81
C PHE A 119 18.20 -7.83 4.01
N PHE A 120 17.11 -7.72 4.79
CA PHE A 120 16.84 -8.62 5.92
C PHE A 120 16.82 -10.09 5.49
N MET A 121 16.07 -10.41 4.41
CA MET A 121 15.96 -11.79 3.91
C MET A 121 17.30 -12.36 3.43
N ARG A 122 18.18 -11.52 2.88
CA ARG A 122 19.54 -11.92 2.47
C ARG A 122 20.44 -12.14 3.68
N ALA A 123 20.41 -11.20 4.63
CA ALA A 123 21.21 -11.30 5.86
C ALA A 123 20.87 -12.54 6.67
N ARG A 124 19.60 -12.93 6.75
CA ARG A 124 19.11 -14.13 7.45
C ARG A 124 19.16 -15.41 6.62
N ARG A 125 19.62 -15.35 5.35
CA ARG A 125 19.71 -16.49 4.42
C ARG A 125 18.42 -17.30 4.32
N LEU A 126 17.26 -16.61 4.27
CA LEU A 126 15.96 -17.29 4.24
C LEU A 126 15.80 -18.15 2.97
N PRO A 127 15.08 -19.30 3.05
CA PRO A 127 14.79 -20.14 1.89
C PRO A 127 14.01 -19.38 0.80
N PRO A 128 14.14 -19.77 -0.50
CA PRO A 128 13.46 -19.07 -1.60
C PRO A 128 11.93 -19.02 -1.44
N ALA A 129 11.31 -20.11 -0.98
CA ALA A 129 9.86 -20.17 -0.75
C ALA A 129 9.40 -19.13 0.30
N THR A 130 10.12 -19.02 1.42
CA THR A 130 9.83 -18.04 2.48
C THR A 130 10.01 -16.61 1.98
N ARG A 131 11.05 -16.37 1.16
CA ARG A 131 11.27 -15.03 0.56
C ARG A 131 10.11 -14.64 -0.35
N HIS A 132 9.57 -15.59 -1.11
CA HIS A 132 8.44 -15.33 -2.00
C HIS A 132 7.18 -15.01 -1.20
N ALA A 133 6.87 -15.83 -0.19
CA ALA A 133 5.72 -15.60 0.70
C ALA A 133 5.78 -14.24 1.41
N LEU A 134 6.95 -13.83 1.91
CA LEU A 134 7.13 -12.53 2.56
C LEU A 134 6.90 -11.36 1.58
N ARG A 135 7.45 -11.43 0.37
CA ARG A 135 7.23 -10.38 -0.62
C ARG A 135 5.76 -10.28 -1.02
N ASP A 136 5.11 -11.41 -1.24
CA ASP A 136 3.68 -11.46 -1.58
C ASP A 136 2.82 -10.86 -0.46
N PHE A 137 3.15 -11.17 0.79
CA PHE A 137 2.50 -10.57 1.96
C PHE A 137 2.65 -9.05 1.97
N PHE A 138 3.87 -8.51 1.84
CA PHE A 138 4.12 -7.06 1.88
C PHE A 138 3.45 -6.32 0.71
N VAL A 139 3.41 -6.92 -0.48
CA VAL A 139 2.70 -6.36 -1.64
C VAL A 139 1.19 -6.30 -1.36
N LYS A 140 0.60 -7.37 -0.82
CA LYS A 140 -0.83 -7.43 -0.49
C LYS A 140 -1.18 -6.53 0.70
N ALA A 141 -0.30 -6.44 1.71
CA ALA A 141 -0.49 -5.63 2.91
C ALA A 141 -0.18 -4.12 2.72
N ARG A 142 0.12 -3.67 1.51
CA ARG A 142 0.47 -2.27 1.23
C ARG A 142 -0.57 -1.28 1.77
N GLU A 143 -1.86 -1.56 1.58
CA GLU A 143 -2.95 -0.73 2.06
C GLU A 143 -3.06 -0.71 3.59
N VAL A 144 -2.73 -1.81 4.26
CA VAL A 144 -2.66 -1.89 5.73
C VAL A 144 -1.55 -1.00 6.27
N HIS A 145 -0.37 -1.04 5.66
CA HIS A 145 0.75 -0.17 6.04
C HIS A 145 0.42 1.31 5.84
N LYS A 146 -0.29 1.63 4.76
CA LYS A 146 -0.78 3.00 4.51
C LYS A 146 -1.79 3.42 5.57
N ALA A 147 -2.80 2.62 5.87
CA ALA A 147 -3.80 2.92 6.89
C ALA A 147 -3.18 3.15 8.28
N ASN A 148 -2.19 2.34 8.65
CA ASN A 148 -1.47 2.51 9.92
C ASN A 148 -0.58 3.78 9.92
N ALA A 149 -0.01 4.17 8.77
CA ALA A 149 0.71 5.44 8.64
C ALA A 149 -0.23 6.65 8.71
N ASP A 150 -1.43 6.55 8.14
CA ASP A 150 -2.45 7.59 8.20
C ASP A 150 -2.96 7.79 9.64
N SER A 151 -3.09 6.73 10.44
CA SER A 151 -3.44 6.83 11.85
C SER A 151 -2.39 7.61 12.66
N ALA A 152 -1.11 7.48 12.34
CA ALA A 152 -0.05 8.28 12.94
C ALA A 152 -0.10 9.77 12.58
N LEU A 153 -0.77 10.14 11.48
CA LEU A 153 -1.02 11.55 11.15
C LEU A 153 -2.12 12.15 12.04
N LEU A 154 -3.12 11.34 12.42
CA LEU A 154 -4.19 11.81 13.30
C LEU A 154 -3.64 12.32 14.63
N SER A 155 -2.63 11.65 15.19
CA SER A 155 -2.01 12.08 16.46
C SER A 155 -1.35 13.47 16.42
N LYS A 156 -1.11 14.03 15.22
CA LYS A 156 -0.54 15.37 15.02
C LYS A 156 -1.60 16.48 14.94
N LEU A 157 -2.89 16.11 14.87
CA LEU A 157 -3.98 17.07 14.84
C LEU A 157 -4.33 17.57 16.23
N SER A 158 -5.01 18.72 16.30
CA SER A 158 -5.58 19.18 17.58
C SER A 158 -6.66 18.19 18.04
N PRO A 159 -6.88 18.04 19.38
CA PRO A 159 -7.84 17.04 19.90
C PRO A 159 -9.23 17.11 19.27
N PHE A 160 -9.74 18.32 19.05
CA PHE A 160 -11.05 18.55 18.41
C PHE A 160 -11.09 18.03 16.96
N LEU A 161 -10.06 18.30 16.15
CA LEU A 161 -10.00 17.82 14.77
C LEU A 161 -9.74 16.32 14.73
N GLN A 162 -8.94 15.81 15.65
CA GLN A 162 -8.66 14.39 15.79
C GLN A 162 -9.96 13.61 16.04
N GLU A 163 -10.77 14.06 17.01
CA GLU A 163 -12.09 13.46 17.30
C GLU A 163 -13.00 13.45 16.07
N LYS A 164 -13.13 14.59 15.40
CA LYS A 164 -14.01 14.73 14.24
C LYS A 164 -13.59 13.84 13.07
N VAL A 165 -12.30 13.82 12.75
CA VAL A 165 -11.77 12.99 11.64
C VAL A 165 -11.84 11.52 12.01
N ALA A 166 -11.47 11.14 13.24
CA ALA A 166 -11.54 9.75 13.69
C ALA A 166 -12.97 9.21 13.64
N PHE A 167 -13.97 10.01 14.04
CA PHE A 167 -15.38 9.63 13.94
C PHE A 167 -15.82 9.40 12.49
N GLU A 168 -15.62 10.38 11.61
CA GLU A 168 -16.04 10.28 10.21
C GLU A 168 -15.35 9.12 9.45
N ALA A 169 -14.05 8.93 9.68
CA ALA A 169 -13.27 7.89 9.01
C ALA A 169 -13.67 6.48 9.46
N ASN A 170 -14.13 6.31 10.70
CA ASN A 170 -14.34 4.98 11.28
C ASN A 170 -15.82 4.62 11.51
N ARG A 171 -16.72 5.58 11.36
CA ARG A 171 -18.17 5.40 11.58
C ARG A 171 -18.73 4.20 10.84
N SER A 172 -18.41 4.03 9.56
CA SER A 172 -19.02 3.04 8.67
C SER A 172 -18.84 1.60 9.14
N TRP A 173 -17.71 1.26 9.74
CA TRP A 173 -17.42 -0.08 10.22
C TRP A 173 -17.80 -0.25 11.71
N ILE A 174 -17.69 0.82 12.53
CA ILE A 174 -18.11 0.77 13.95
C ILE A 174 -19.61 0.53 14.08
N GLU A 175 -20.41 1.13 13.22
CA GLU A 175 -21.87 0.90 13.19
C GLU A 175 -22.26 -0.54 12.83
N GLN A 176 -21.35 -1.35 12.33
CA GLN A 176 -21.59 -2.79 12.08
C GLN A 176 -21.56 -3.60 13.38
N ILE A 177 -20.94 -3.07 14.43
CA ILE A 177 -20.90 -3.69 15.75
C ILE A 177 -22.23 -3.39 16.44
N TRP A 178 -23.05 -4.42 16.69
CA TRP A 178 -24.42 -4.28 17.13
C TRP A 178 -24.61 -3.47 18.42
N TYR A 179 -23.67 -3.54 19.36
CA TYR A 179 -23.74 -2.79 20.62
C TYR A 179 -23.19 -1.36 20.50
N PHE A 180 -22.44 -1.02 19.47
CA PHE A 180 -22.00 0.34 19.19
C PHE A 180 -22.98 1.13 18.29
N LYS A 181 -23.85 0.44 17.56
CA LYS A 181 -24.78 1.06 16.63
C LYS A 181 -25.68 2.11 17.26
N SER A 182 -26.11 1.89 18.50
CA SER A 182 -26.97 2.84 19.24
C SER A 182 -26.22 4.06 19.76
N LEU A 183 -24.88 4.01 19.83
CA LEU A 183 -24.04 5.07 20.41
C LEU A 183 -23.79 6.19 19.43
N SER A 184 -23.76 5.92 18.13
CA SER A 184 -23.44 6.89 17.07
C SER A 184 -24.42 8.07 16.98
N SER A 185 -25.59 7.97 17.62
CA SER A 185 -26.62 9.03 17.63
C SER A 185 -26.46 10.06 18.76
N THR A 186 -25.61 9.82 19.72
CA THR A 186 -25.39 10.72 20.87
C THR A 186 -24.05 11.45 20.76
N LYS A 187 -23.97 12.70 21.26
CA LYS A 187 -22.70 13.46 21.23
C LYS A 187 -21.59 12.76 22.00
N VAL A 188 -21.89 12.21 23.17
CA VAL A 188 -20.95 11.43 23.99
C VAL A 188 -20.51 10.16 23.26
N GLY A 189 -21.45 9.52 22.54
CA GLY A 189 -21.13 8.35 21.73
C GLY A 189 -20.19 8.67 20.55
N CYS A 190 -20.29 9.86 19.95
CA CYS A 190 -19.36 10.28 18.90
C CYS A 190 -17.92 10.42 19.44
N SER A 191 -17.76 11.05 20.62
CA SER A 191 -16.45 11.17 21.28
C SER A 191 -15.88 9.82 21.65
N PHE A 192 -16.69 8.94 22.20
CA PHE A 192 -16.30 7.56 22.51
C PHE A 192 -15.84 6.77 21.27
N ILE A 193 -16.60 6.85 20.15
CA ILE A 193 -16.23 6.22 18.89
C ILE A 193 -14.88 6.76 18.37
N ALA A 194 -14.65 8.06 18.52
CA ALA A 194 -13.40 8.68 18.12
C ALA A 194 -12.22 8.20 18.97
N THR A 195 -12.43 8.04 20.28
CA THR A 195 -11.40 7.52 21.21
C THR A 195 -11.11 6.04 20.90
N ILE A 196 -12.14 5.18 20.75
CA ILE A 196 -11.94 3.78 20.37
C ILE A 196 -11.21 3.65 19.03
N ALA A 197 -11.53 4.51 18.06
CA ALA A 197 -10.91 4.47 16.74
C ALA A 197 -9.38 4.68 16.79
N GLN A 198 -8.84 5.28 17.84
CA GLN A 198 -7.40 5.44 18.04
C GLN A 198 -6.72 4.16 18.53
N HIS A 199 -7.45 3.29 19.22
CA HIS A 199 -6.96 2.00 19.73
C HIS A 199 -7.09 0.86 18.71
N ILE A 200 -7.76 1.11 17.59
CA ILE A 200 -7.97 0.11 16.55
C ILE A 200 -6.76 0.02 15.65
N VAL A 201 -6.33 -1.22 15.42
CA VAL A 201 -5.23 -1.55 14.54
C VAL A 201 -5.74 -2.36 13.36
N VAL A 202 -5.38 -1.96 12.15
CA VAL A 202 -5.63 -2.77 10.96
C VAL A 202 -4.54 -3.85 10.87
N ARG A 203 -4.94 -5.11 10.79
CA ARG A 203 -4.02 -6.25 10.63
C ARG A 203 -4.31 -7.01 9.35
N ALA A 204 -3.25 -7.51 8.73
CA ALA A 204 -3.32 -8.38 7.57
C ALA A 204 -3.10 -9.84 8.00
N TYR A 205 -3.85 -10.74 7.39
CA TYR A 205 -3.76 -12.19 7.60
C TYR A 205 -3.59 -12.87 6.24
N VAL A 206 -2.67 -13.81 6.18
CA VAL A 206 -2.47 -14.62 4.98
C VAL A 206 -3.52 -15.71 4.85
N GLU A 207 -3.65 -16.28 3.67
CA GLU A 207 -4.51 -17.42 3.42
C GLU A 207 -4.16 -18.59 4.34
N GLN A 208 -5.17 -19.23 4.94
CA GLN A 208 -5.11 -20.32 5.92
C GLN A 208 -4.58 -19.90 7.31
N GLU A 209 -4.33 -18.62 7.53
CA GLU A 209 -3.93 -18.13 8.86
C GLU A 209 -5.13 -18.11 9.80
N ARG A 210 -4.90 -18.52 11.07
CA ARG A 210 -5.91 -18.51 12.12
C ARG A 210 -5.89 -17.15 12.83
N PHE A 211 -7.08 -16.59 13.03
CA PHE A 211 -7.21 -15.35 13.78
C PHE A 211 -7.05 -15.61 15.28
N PRO A 212 -6.23 -14.84 16.01
CA PRO A 212 -6.11 -14.94 17.46
C PRO A 212 -7.47 -14.75 18.16
N ILE A 213 -7.66 -15.46 19.28
CA ILE A 213 -8.87 -15.34 20.12
C ILE A 213 -8.73 -14.12 21.04
N GLY A 214 -9.85 -13.54 21.48
CA GLY A 214 -9.87 -12.45 22.45
C GLY A 214 -9.83 -11.04 21.83
N TYR A 215 -10.03 -10.94 20.54
CA TYR A 215 -10.17 -9.68 19.82
C TYR A 215 -11.53 -9.60 19.14
N LEU A 216 -12.05 -8.39 19.06
CA LEU A 216 -13.13 -8.06 18.13
C LEU A 216 -12.52 -7.83 16.74
N TYR A 217 -13.13 -8.43 15.74
CA TYR A 217 -12.72 -8.29 14.35
C TYR A 217 -13.86 -7.72 13.51
N VAL A 218 -13.52 -6.78 12.64
CA VAL A 218 -14.39 -6.32 11.55
C VAL A 218 -13.64 -6.48 10.25
N LEU A 219 -14.15 -7.33 9.35
CA LEU A 219 -13.47 -7.64 8.09
C LEU A 219 -13.56 -6.48 7.12
N ARG A 220 -12.39 -5.92 6.75
CA ARG A 220 -12.27 -4.85 5.77
C ARG A 220 -12.16 -5.38 4.35
N ARG A 221 -11.43 -6.49 4.18
CA ARG A 221 -11.17 -7.12 2.88
C ARG A 221 -10.93 -8.61 3.05
N GLY A 222 -11.35 -9.39 2.06
CA GLY A 222 -11.12 -10.83 2.03
C GLY A 222 -12.33 -11.63 2.46
N LEU A 223 -12.11 -12.92 2.70
CA LEU A 223 -13.11 -13.89 3.17
C LEU A 223 -12.51 -14.68 4.34
N ALA A 224 -13.26 -14.80 5.40
CA ALA A 224 -12.90 -15.61 6.56
C ALA A 224 -14.02 -16.58 6.90
N VAL A 225 -13.70 -17.71 7.51
CA VAL A 225 -14.67 -18.70 7.98
C VAL A 225 -14.49 -18.91 9.49
N LYS A 226 -15.61 -18.96 10.22
CA LYS A 226 -15.64 -19.32 11.64
C LYS A 226 -16.92 -20.13 11.90
N ASN A 227 -16.78 -21.31 12.54
CA ASN A 227 -17.93 -22.17 12.87
C ASN A 227 -18.85 -22.45 11.66
N TRP A 228 -18.28 -22.77 10.49
CA TRP A 228 -19.03 -23.03 9.25
C TRP A 228 -19.78 -21.80 8.70
N GLN A 229 -19.54 -20.63 9.24
CA GLN A 229 -20.09 -19.38 8.75
C GLN A 229 -19.05 -18.61 7.98
N LEU A 230 -19.38 -18.22 6.74
CA LEU A 230 -18.55 -17.39 5.90
C LEU A 230 -18.76 -15.91 6.25
N TYR A 231 -17.67 -15.19 6.51
CA TYR A 231 -17.65 -13.77 6.72
C TYR A 231 -17.03 -13.08 5.50
N SER A 232 -17.75 -12.10 4.99
CA SER A 232 -17.30 -11.20 3.92
C SER A 232 -17.03 -9.80 4.48
N VAL A 233 -16.72 -8.85 3.62
CA VAL A 233 -16.49 -7.45 3.98
C VAL A 233 -17.63 -6.92 4.85
N GLY A 234 -17.29 -6.33 5.99
CA GLY A 234 -18.25 -5.89 7.01
C GLY A 234 -18.65 -6.99 8.01
N GLY A 235 -18.18 -8.22 7.84
CA GLY A 235 -18.43 -9.28 8.81
C GLY A 235 -17.75 -9.00 10.14
N VAL A 236 -18.50 -9.23 11.24
CA VAL A 236 -18.03 -8.99 12.61
C VAL A 236 -18.02 -10.31 13.36
N TRP A 237 -16.94 -10.60 14.09
CA TRP A 237 -16.85 -11.71 15.04
C TRP A 237 -15.97 -11.35 16.22
N GLY A 238 -16.04 -12.14 17.29
CA GLY A 238 -15.35 -11.84 18.56
C GLY A 238 -16.08 -10.78 19.39
N ASP A 239 -17.34 -10.50 19.07
CA ASP A 239 -18.24 -9.60 19.81
C ASP A 239 -18.47 -10.07 21.26
N ASP A 240 -18.14 -11.33 21.53
CA ASP A 240 -18.18 -11.95 22.85
C ASP A 240 -17.03 -11.53 23.78
N MET A 241 -16.06 -10.77 23.27
CA MET A 241 -14.99 -10.22 24.10
C MET A 241 -15.49 -9.37 25.27
N ILE A 242 -16.74 -8.82 25.19
CA ILE A 242 -17.38 -8.05 26.28
C ILE A 242 -17.85 -8.93 27.45
N LEU A 243 -17.80 -10.28 27.34
CA LEU A 243 -18.24 -11.18 28.38
C LEU A 243 -17.13 -11.40 29.42
N ASP A 244 -17.49 -11.35 30.73
CA ASP A 244 -16.56 -11.54 31.82
C ASP A 244 -16.24 -13.02 32.10
N LYS A 245 -17.22 -13.90 31.82
CA LYS A 245 -17.06 -15.34 32.09
C LYS A 245 -16.43 -16.07 30.92
N ARG A 246 -15.21 -16.59 31.10
CA ARG A 246 -14.49 -17.37 30.10
C ARG A 246 -15.27 -18.55 29.53
N GLN A 247 -16.14 -19.17 30.34
CA GLN A 247 -17.00 -20.30 29.93
C GLN A 247 -18.04 -19.94 28.85
N LEU A 248 -18.35 -18.65 28.69
CA LEU A 248 -19.32 -18.16 27.72
C LEU A 248 -18.64 -17.65 26.44
N LEU A 249 -17.29 -17.57 26.41
CA LEU A 249 -16.54 -17.16 25.22
C LEU A 249 -16.57 -18.27 24.17
N ASP A 250 -16.62 -17.87 22.92
CA ASP A 250 -16.48 -18.79 21.79
C ASP A 250 -14.98 -18.98 21.50
N HIS A 251 -14.45 -20.14 21.85
CA HIS A 251 -13.04 -20.51 21.68
C HIS A 251 -12.70 -20.96 20.26
N SER A 252 -13.70 -21.01 19.35
CA SER A 252 -13.42 -21.33 17.95
C SER A 252 -12.64 -20.22 17.27
N GLN A 253 -11.59 -20.59 16.56
CA GLN A 253 -10.78 -19.67 15.79
C GLN A 253 -11.40 -19.46 14.39
N ALA A 254 -11.42 -18.22 13.94
CA ALA A 254 -11.68 -17.95 12.53
C ALA A 254 -10.43 -18.25 11.70
N VAL A 255 -10.62 -18.64 10.44
CA VAL A 255 -9.55 -18.94 9.47
C VAL A 255 -9.74 -18.05 8.25
N ALA A 256 -8.66 -17.46 7.78
CA ALA A 256 -8.64 -16.67 6.56
C ALA A 256 -8.69 -17.59 5.33
N LEU A 257 -9.72 -17.49 4.49
CA LEU A 257 -9.81 -18.24 3.24
C LEU A 257 -9.05 -17.58 2.10
N THR A 258 -8.89 -16.28 2.17
CA THR A 258 -8.11 -15.46 1.24
C THR A 258 -7.21 -14.54 2.04
N PHE A 259 -6.40 -13.73 1.39
CA PHE A 259 -5.74 -12.63 2.08
C PHE A 259 -6.80 -11.70 2.70
N CYS A 260 -6.74 -11.53 4.02
CA CYS A 260 -7.71 -10.76 4.79
C CYS A 260 -7.07 -9.52 5.41
N GLU A 261 -7.82 -8.43 5.43
CA GLU A 261 -7.54 -7.24 6.22
C GLU A 261 -8.68 -7.04 7.21
N ALA A 262 -8.37 -6.89 8.48
CA ALA A 262 -9.38 -6.72 9.51
C ALA A 262 -8.99 -5.61 10.49
N TYR A 263 -9.99 -4.82 10.89
CA TYR A 263 -9.90 -3.97 12.07
C TYR A 263 -9.91 -4.87 13.31
N THR A 264 -9.00 -4.62 14.24
CA THR A 264 -8.87 -5.40 15.47
C THR A 264 -8.92 -4.48 16.67
N LEU A 265 -9.76 -4.83 17.66
CA LEU A 265 -9.87 -4.15 18.94
C LEU A 265 -9.63 -5.16 20.06
N ARG A 266 -8.79 -4.84 21.03
CA ARG A 266 -8.57 -5.63 22.23
C ARG A 266 -9.64 -5.32 23.27
N ARG A 267 -9.91 -6.31 24.13
CA ARG A 267 -10.77 -6.07 25.29
C ARG A 267 -10.17 -5.03 26.23
N GLU A 268 -8.90 -5.12 26.52
CA GLU A 268 -8.17 -4.19 27.40
C GLU A 268 -8.33 -2.75 26.92
N ASP A 269 -8.10 -2.51 25.62
CA ASP A 269 -8.26 -1.18 25.01
C ASP A 269 -9.72 -0.67 25.09
N LEU A 270 -10.70 -1.58 25.02
CA LEU A 270 -12.11 -1.23 25.19
C LEU A 270 -12.43 -0.88 26.64
N ASP A 271 -11.93 -1.67 27.60
CA ASP A 271 -12.14 -1.45 29.03
C ASP A 271 -11.51 -0.10 29.46
N ASP A 272 -10.27 0.20 29.02
CA ASP A 272 -9.59 1.47 29.28
C ASP A 272 -10.39 2.68 28.79
N VAL A 273 -10.95 2.58 27.56
CA VAL A 273 -11.80 3.67 27.02
C VAL A 273 -13.14 3.76 27.77
N LEU A 274 -13.73 2.66 28.19
CA LEU A 274 -15.01 2.66 28.93
C LEU A 274 -14.87 3.33 30.31
N ASP A 275 -13.71 3.23 30.94
CA ASP A 275 -13.42 3.91 32.22
C ASP A 275 -13.52 5.45 32.09
N GLU A 276 -13.22 5.99 30.89
CA GLU A 276 -13.38 7.42 30.59
C GLU A 276 -14.85 7.83 30.35
N TYR A 277 -15.73 6.85 29.99
CA TYR A 277 -17.13 7.10 29.60
C TYR A 277 -18.13 6.27 30.42
N PRO A 278 -18.33 6.54 31.71
CA PRO A 278 -19.17 5.71 32.60
C PRO A 278 -20.64 5.58 32.17
N GLU A 279 -21.18 6.57 31.44
CA GLU A 279 -22.56 6.48 30.90
C GLU A 279 -22.67 5.36 29.84
N LEU A 280 -21.63 5.16 29.03
CA LEU A 280 -21.60 4.16 27.98
C LEU A 280 -21.18 2.78 28.51
N GLU A 281 -20.41 2.74 29.58
CA GLU A 281 -20.10 1.49 30.29
C GLU A 281 -21.39 0.76 30.70
N ALA A 282 -22.38 1.46 31.22
CA ALA A 282 -23.68 0.89 31.60
C ALA A 282 -24.37 0.22 30.39
N LEU A 283 -24.29 0.82 29.19
CA LEU A 283 -24.86 0.26 27.97
C LEU A 283 -24.10 -0.99 27.49
N VAL A 284 -22.78 -0.97 27.54
CA VAL A 284 -21.94 -2.12 27.16
C VAL A 284 -22.15 -3.27 28.19
N ARG A 285 -22.24 -2.98 29.46
CA ARG A 285 -22.60 -3.97 30.51
C ARG A 285 -24.00 -4.57 30.28
N LEU A 286 -24.97 -3.77 29.85
CA LEU A 286 -26.30 -4.29 29.48
C LEU A 286 -26.21 -5.23 28.27
N ALA A 287 -25.44 -4.85 27.24
CA ALA A 287 -25.19 -5.69 26.09
C ALA A 287 -24.48 -7.01 26.47
N SER A 288 -23.48 -6.95 27.33
CA SER A 288 -22.79 -8.13 27.90
C SER A 288 -23.77 -9.08 28.60
N ARG A 289 -24.62 -8.56 29.48
CA ARG A 289 -25.65 -9.36 30.16
C ARG A 289 -26.64 -10.02 29.18
N ARG A 290 -27.10 -9.28 28.16
CA ARG A 290 -27.98 -9.81 27.13
C ARG A 290 -27.32 -10.95 26.35
N LEU A 291 -26.08 -10.78 25.96
CA LEU A 291 -25.29 -11.80 25.25
C LEU A 291 -25.03 -13.03 26.15
N ALA A 292 -24.72 -12.81 27.44
CA ALA A 292 -24.54 -13.89 28.41
C ALA A 292 -25.81 -14.74 28.57
N ILE A 293 -26.99 -14.10 28.69
CA ILE A 293 -28.26 -14.80 28.79
C ILE A 293 -28.54 -15.61 27.52
N GLN A 294 -28.33 -15.03 26.34
CA GLN A 294 -28.53 -15.74 25.08
C GLN A 294 -27.62 -16.99 25.00
N ARG A 295 -26.36 -16.89 25.40
CA ARG A 295 -25.42 -18.02 25.37
C ARG A 295 -25.78 -19.08 26.43
N LEU A 296 -26.18 -18.68 27.63
CA LEU A 296 -26.63 -19.62 28.67
C LEU A 296 -27.88 -20.38 28.21
N LEU A 297 -28.84 -19.73 27.57
CA LEU A 297 -30.01 -20.39 27.01
C LEU A 297 -29.62 -21.38 25.90
N LEU A 298 -28.67 -21.02 25.04
CA LEU A 298 -28.19 -21.92 23.97
C LEU A 298 -27.47 -23.15 24.55
N ILE A 299 -26.69 -22.97 25.61
CA ILE A 299 -26.02 -24.08 26.33
C ILE A 299 -27.07 -25.00 26.96
N ALA A 300 -28.05 -24.43 27.66
CA ALA A 300 -29.14 -25.18 28.31
C ALA A 300 -29.99 -25.97 27.32
N LEU A 301 -30.25 -25.43 26.12
CA LEU A 301 -31.07 -26.07 25.10
C LEU A 301 -30.33 -27.15 24.30
N LYS A 302 -29.00 -27.09 24.19
CA LYS A 302 -28.20 -27.99 23.33
C LYS A 302 -27.56 -29.16 24.05
N GLY A 303 -27.54 -29.20 25.41
CA GLY A 303 -26.73 -30.15 26.12
C GLY A 303 -25.22 -29.97 25.76
N ASP A 304 -24.36 -30.94 26.07
CA ASP A 304 -22.90 -30.88 25.90
C ASP A 304 -22.37 -30.77 24.43
N GLN A 305 -23.19 -30.32 23.49
CA GLN A 305 -22.76 -30.05 22.12
C GLN A 305 -22.01 -28.70 22.02
N PRO A 306 -20.86 -28.61 21.31
CA PRO A 306 -20.16 -27.35 21.15
C PRO A 306 -21.08 -26.28 20.53
N ILE A 307 -21.02 -25.07 21.06
CA ILE A 307 -21.87 -23.94 20.66
C ILE A 307 -21.64 -23.64 19.19
N ARG A 308 -22.57 -24.08 18.33
CA ARG A 308 -22.64 -23.57 16.94
C ARG A 308 -23.19 -22.16 17.01
N SER A 309 -22.47 -21.19 16.45
CA SER A 309 -22.88 -19.80 16.42
C SER A 309 -24.30 -19.66 15.87
N PHE A 310 -25.14 -19.01 16.64
CA PHE A 310 -26.50 -18.67 16.21
C PHE A 310 -26.43 -17.34 15.46
N ILE A 311 -26.74 -17.36 14.16
CA ILE A 311 -26.84 -16.14 13.36
C ILE A 311 -28.15 -15.45 13.75
N PRO A 312 -28.13 -14.19 14.22
CA PRO A 312 -29.36 -13.40 14.26
C PRO A 312 -29.87 -13.25 12.82
N ARG A 313 -31.10 -13.66 12.55
CA ARG A 313 -31.77 -13.61 11.20
C ARG A 313 -31.71 -12.23 10.52
N HIS A 314 -31.31 -11.19 11.21
CA HIS A 314 -31.18 -9.83 10.66
C HIS A 314 -29.96 -9.59 9.73
N GLN A 315 -28.93 -10.45 9.74
CA GLN A 315 -27.79 -10.34 8.83
C GLN A 315 -27.95 -11.15 7.53
N ALA A 316 -29.00 -11.96 7.41
CA ALA A 316 -29.17 -12.83 6.24
C ALA A 316 -29.85 -12.14 5.01
N ARG A 317 -30.14 -10.84 5.06
CA ARG A 317 -30.65 -10.09 3.90
C ARG A 317 -29.51 -9.50 3.09
N GLY A 318 -28.95 -10.29 2.21
CA GLY A 318 -27.90 -9.83 1.27
C GLY A 318 -27.09 -10.95 0.63
N PHE A 319 -27.36 -12.20 0.96
CA PHE A 319 -26.64 -13.30 0.34
C PHE A 319 -27.25 -13.65 -1.03
N THR A 320 -26.78 -12.98 -2.08
CA THR A 320 -26.81 -13.57 -3.41
C THR A 320 -25.62 -14.55 -3.48
N LEU A 321 -25.91 -15.83 -3.61
CA LEU A 321 -24.89 -16.86 -3.84
C LEU A 321 -24.08 -16.47 -5.08
N VAL A 322 -22.93 -15.85 -4.86
CA VAL A 322 -21.92 -15.70 -5.90
C VAL A 322 -21.45 -17.11 -6.19
N ARG A 323 -21.66 -17.56 -7.42
CA ARG A 323 -21.19 -18.85 -7.95
C ARG A 323 -19.68 -18.94 -7.69
N THR A 324 -19.31 -19.71 -6.67
CA THR A 324 -17.92 -19.86 -6.21
C THR A 324 -17.08 -20.49 -7.32
N GLN A 325 -15.91 -19.95 -7.52
CA GLN A 325 -14.92 -20.57 -8.44
C GLN A 325 -14.53 -21.96 -7.92
N PRO A 326 -14.33 -22.96 -8.80
CA PRO A 326 -14.03 -24.35 -8.38
C PRO A 326 -12.84 -24.48 -7.43
N SER A 327 -11.87 -23.55 -7.48
CA SER A 327 -10.74 -23.50 -6.55
C SER A 327 -11.14 -23.20 -5.09
N LEU A 328 -12.26 -22.52 -4.86
CA LEU A 328 -12.74 -22.16 -3.52
C LEU A 328 -13.46 -23.34 -2.88
N GLU A 329 -14.22 -24.12 -3.66
CA GLU A 329 -14.87 -25.35 -3.18
C GLU A 329 -13.83 -26.39 -2.74
N GLN A 330 -12.77 -26.59 -3.51
CA GLN A 330 -11.67 -27.49 -3.14
C GLN A 330 -10.97 -27.06 -1.86
N LYS A 331 -10.73 -25.75 -1.67
CA LYS A 331 -10.13 -25.20 -0.47
C LYS A 331 -11.03 -25.33 0.76
N LEU A 332 -12.34 -25.11 0.60
CA LEU A 332 -13.32 -25.33 1.65
C LEU A 332 -13.35 -26.79 2.06
N THR A 333 -13.39 -27.72 1.12
CA THR A 333 -13.42 -29.16 1.39
C THR A 333 -12.16 -29.61 2.14
N ALA A 334 -10.97 -29.16 1.74
CA ALA A 334 -9.72 -29.48 2.42
C ALA A 334 -9.67 -28.95 3.86
N LEU A 335 -10.11 -27.71 4.10
CA LEU A 335 -10.23 -27.13 5.44
C LEU A 335 -11.27 -27.86 6.31
N PHE A 336 -12.34 -28.37 5.69
CA PHE A 336 -13.34 -29.18 6.38
C PHE A 336 -12.78 -30.54 6.80
N GLU A 337 -12.02 -31.19 5.95
CA GLU A 337 -11.38 -32.48 6.24
C GLU A 337 -10.30 -32.34 7.34
N GLU A 338 -9.48 -31.29 7.30
CA GLU A 338 -8.44 -31.04 8.29
C GLU A 338 -9.03 -30.78 9.70
N ASN A 339 -10.10 -30.00 9.81
CA ASN A 339 -10.79 -29.77 11.09
C ASN A 339 -11.56 -31.01 11.61
N MET A 340 -12.00 -31.91 10.72
CA MET A 340 -12.62 -33.18 11.14
C MET A 340 -11.60 -34.16 11.73
N VAL A 341 -10.35 -34.14 11.25
CA VAL A 341 -9.25 -35.01 11.74
C VAL A 341 -8.82 -34.59 13.16
N GLU A 342 -8.77 -33.29 13.47
CA GLU A 342 -8.42 -32.81 14.81
C GLU A 342 -9.46 -33.16 15.90
N HIS A 343 -10.75 -33.30 15.51
CA HIS A 343 -11.80 -33.70 16.46
C HIS A 343 -11.98 -35.22 16.60
N SER A 344 -11.42 -36.03 15.71
CA SER A 344 -11.53 -37.49 15.78
C SER A 344 -10.33 -38.18 16.48
N GLY A 345 -9.32 -37.41 16.90
CA GLY A 345 -8.09 -37.93 17.56
C GLY A 345 -8.25 -38.49 18.95
N SER A 346 -9.47 -38.57 19.53
CA SER A 346 -9.69 -39.11 20.89
C SER A 346 -10.50 -40.41 20.94
N VAL A 347 -10.79 -41.06 19.83
CA VAL A 347 -11.47 -42.37 19.83
C VAL A 347 -10.76 -43.34 18.89
N GLY A 348 -10.07 -44.28 19.48
CA GLY A 348 -9.79 -45.66 19.04
C GLY A 348 -9.30 -45.90 17.61
N GLN A 349 -8.05 -46.36 17.52
CA GLN A 349 -7.41 -46.99 16.38
C GLN A 349 -8.32 -48.01 15.66
N ARG A 350 -8.67 -47.77 14.40
CA ARG A 350 -8.95 -48.81 13.41
C ARG A 350 -8.18 -48.49 12.13
N LYS A 351 -7.29 -49.44 11.76
CA LYS A 351 -6.52 -49.46 10.53
C LYS A 351 -7.45 -49.51 9.31
N ALA A 352 -7.27 -48.57 8.36
CA ALA A 352 -7.83 -48.61 7.03
C ALA A 352 -6.77 -49.15 6.02
N PRO A 353 -7.15 -49.85 4.95
CA PRO A 353 -6.23 -50.45 3.99
C PRO A 353 -5.62 -49.42 3.02
N PRO A 354 -4.47 -49.70 2.39
CA PRO A 354 -3.73 -48.75 1.56
C PRO A 354 -4.42 -48.53 0.21
N ILE A 355 -4.60 -47.27 -0.17
CA ILE A 355 -5.04 -46.87 -1.51
C ILE A 355 -3.80 -46.80 -2.41
N MET A 356 -3.80 -47.66 -3.46
CA MET A 356 -2.81 -47.59 -4.56
C MET A 356 -3.08 -46.34 -5.41
N ILE A 357 -2.14 -45.41 -5.45
CA ILE A 357 -2.14 -44.29 -6.39
C ILE A 357 -1.36 -44.69 -7.62
N SER A 358 -2.04 -44.88 -8.75
CA SER A 358 -1.44 -45.06 -10.07
C SER A 358 -0.90 -43.71 -10.58
N SER A 359 0.39 -43.66 -10.89
CA SER A 359 1.11 -42.52 -11.45
C SER A 359 0.64 -42.24 -12.90
N PRO A 360 0.44 -41.00 -13.32
CA PRO A 360 0.25 -40.69 -14.74
C PRO A 360 1.59 -40.63 -15.46
N THR A 361 1.67 -41.40 -16.56
CA THR A 361 2.77 -41.44 -17.52
C THR A 361 2.89 -40.10 -18.28
N LEU A 362 4.11 -39.58 -18.37
CA LEU A 362 4.49 -38.44 -19.20
C LEU A 362 4.47 -38.80 -20.70
N PRO A 363 4.03 -37.91 -21.59
CA PRO A 363 4.15 -38.12 -23.04
C PRO A 363 5.58 -37.81 -23.53
N PRO A 364 6.04 -38.42 -24.65
CA PRO A 364 7.41 -38.30 -25.13
C PRO A 364 7.68 -36.95 -25.82
N SER A 365 8.92 -36.50 -25.64
CA SER A 365 9.50 -35.32 -26.25
C SER A 365 9.57 -35.39 -27.78
N ALA A 366 9.17 -34.31 -28.48
CA ALA A 366 9.34 -34.12 -29.90
C ALA A 366 10.78 -33.70 -30.25
N PRO A 367 11.32 -34.04 -31.44
CA PRO A 367 12.69 -33.82 -31.80
C PRO A 367 12.96 -32.38 -32.31
N SER A 368 14.17 -31.91 -32.03
CA SER A 368 14.77 -30.68 -32.53
C SER A 368 14.92 -30.68 -34.05
N ALA A 369 14.50 -29.61 -34.71
CA ALA A 369 14.92 -29.28 -36.06
C ALA A 369 15.61 -27.88 -36.05
N ARG A 370 16.85 -27.94 -36.44
CA ARG A 370 17.81 -26.98 -37.04
C ARG A 370 17.53 -25.48 -36.89
#